data_7c4619d19fdd5e3986472ebf449c6946
#
_entry.id   7c4619d19fdd5e3986472ebf449c6946
#
_cell.length_a   1.000
_cell.length_b   1.000
_cell.length_c   1.000
_cell.angle_alpha   90.00
_cell.angle_beta   90.00
_cell.angle_gamma   90.00
#
_symmetry.space_group_name_H-M   'P 1'
#
loop_
_entity.id
_entity.type
_entity.pdbx_description
1 polymer ?
#
loop_
_entity_poly.entity_id
_entity_poly.type
_entity_poly.pdbx_seq_one_letter_code
_entity_poly.pdbx_strand_id
1 'polypeptide(L)'
;MSAVSPYIVADRVCKSFGAHQVLRDVSTHFNTGEVTVIIGASGSGKSTLLRAINRLEPHDSGTITIDGVAVTDDPNTLQRQRSEVGMVFQQFNLFGHLSVLDNITLAPRRIRHTKRTQANEEAMVLLRRVGLHEHAHKYPWQLSGGQQQRVAIARALAMAPKVMLFDEPTSALDPEMVQEVLDVMRELARGGMTMIVVTHEMGFAREVADRVLFFDQGCIAHDAPPADFFNDPGNDRIRAFIGRMGA
;
A
#
# COMPACT_ATOMS: atom_id res chain seq x y z
N MET A 1 -29.19 -2.91 -5.46
CA MET A 1 -27.76 -2.93 -5.10
C MET A 1 -27.18 -1.62 -5.61
N SER A 2 -26.82 -0.69 -4.73
CA SER A 2 -26.17 0.55 -5.13
C SER A 2 -24.81 0.19 -5.75
N ALA A 3 -24.56 0.63 -6.97
CA ALA A 3 -23.24 0.49 -7.58
C ALA A 3 -22.22 1.19 -6.67
N VAL A 4 -21.28 0.43 -6.11
CA VAL A 4 -20.18 1.00 -5.33
C VAL A 4 -19.34 1.80 -6.33
N SER A 5 -19.31 3.12 -6.15
CA SER A 5 -18.48 3.97 -6.99
C SER A 5 -17.01 3.73 -6.64
N PRO A 6 -16.14 3.49 -7.62
CA PRO A 6 -14.72 3.27 -7.36
C PRO A 6 -14.09 4.51 -6.74
N TYR A 7 -13.26 4.30 -5.70
CA TYR A 7 -12.57 5.39 -5.02
C TYR A 7 -11.32 5.86 -5.78
N ILE A 8 -10.59 4.92 -6.39
CA ILE A 8 -9.45 5.21 -7.26
C ILE A 8 -9.72 4.60 -8.63
N VAL A 9 -9.49 5.38 -9.70
CA VAL A 9 -9.56 4.91 -11.09
C VAL A 9 -8.28 5.28 -11.80
N ALA A 10 -7.66 4.30 -12.44
CA ALA A 10 -6.58 4.48 -13.41
C ALA A 10 -7.15 4.18 -14.80
N ASP A 11 -6.99 5.09 -15.75
CA ASP A 11 -7.46 4.94 -17.13
C ASP A 11 -6.30 5.16 -18.10
N ARG A 12 -5.94 4.10 -18.83
CA ARG A 12 -4.89 4.06 -19.85
C ARG A 12 -3.56 4.67 -19.39
N VAL A 13 -3.15 4.36 -18.18
CA VAL A 13 -1.94 4.90 -17.57
C VAL A 13 -0.70 4.28 -18.22
N CYS A 14 0.17 5.15 -18.74
CA CYS A 14 1.47 4.78 -19.27
C CYS A 14 2.60 5.45 -18.50
N LYS A 15 3.73 4.74 -18.36
CA LYS A 15 4.96 5.26 -17.76
C LYS A 15 6.18 4.63 -18.39
N SER A 16 7.17 5.47 -18.71
CA SER A 16 8.46 5.06 -19.22
C SER A 16 9.60 5.64 -18.39
N PHE A 17 10.70 4.93 -18.30
CA PHE A 17 11.98 5.40 -17.80
C PHE A 17 13.01 5.32 -18.93
N GLY A 18 13.32 6.45 -19.54
CA GLY A 18 14.08 6.51 -20.76
C GLY A 18 13.39 5.75 -21.89
N ALA A 19 14.05 4.79 -22.50
CA ALA A 19 13.49 3.95 -23.58
C ALA A 19 12.64 2.77 -23.06
N HIS A 20 12.63 2.51 -21.76
CA HIS A 20 11.93 1.36 -21.19
C HIS A 20 10.53 1.74 -20.69
N GLN A 21 9.49 1.23 -21.37
CA GLN A 21 8.10 1.43 -20.98
C GLN A 21 7.73 0.41 -19.90
N VAL A 22 7.41 0.91 -18.68
CA VAL A 22 7.13 0.12 -17.48
C VAL A 22 5.63 -0.05 -17.24
N LEU A 23 4.81 0.96 -17.55
CA LEU A 23 3.34 0.82 -17.57
C LEU A 23 2.86 1.04 -18.99
N ARG A 24 1.99 0.13 -19.46
CA ARG A 24 1.50 0.09 -20.83
C ARG A 24 -0.02 0.04 -20.81
N ASP A 25 -0.65 1.20 -20.98
CA ASP A 25 -2.11 1.34 -21.11
C ASP A 25 -2.89 0.67 -19.96
N VAL A 26 -2.42 0.89 -18.72
CA VAL A 26 -2.97 0.24 -17.53
C VAL A 26 -4.29 0.90 -17.15
N SER A 27 -5.37 0.12 -17.21
CA SER A 27 -6.71 0.56 -16.78
C SER A 27 -7.23 -0.36 -15.68
N THR A 28 -7.60 0.22 -14.53
CA THR A 28 -8.17 -0.50 -13.39
C THR A 28 -8.88 0.47 -12.44
N HIS A 29 -9.61 -0.10 -11.49
CA HIS A 29 -10.27 0.68 -10.44
C HIS A 29 -10.12 -0.03 -9.09
N PHE A 30 -10.31 0.72 -8.01
CA PHE A 30 -10.26 0.20 -6.63
C PHE A 30 -11.45 0.76 -5.86
N ASN A 31 -12.23 -0.13 -5.27
CA ASN A 31 -13.45 0.21 -4.55
C ASN A 31 -13.18 0.50 -3.07
N THR A 32 -14.04 1.30 -2.45
CA THR A 32 -13.96 1.53 -1.00
C THR A 32 -14.24 0.24 -0.23
N GLY A 33 -13.42 -0.06 0.78
CA GLY A 33 -13.53 -1.26 1.61
C GLY A 33 -12.99 -2.54 0.94
N GLU A 34 -12.49 -2.46 -0.30
CA GLU A 34 -11.91 -3.58 -1.04
C GLU A 34 -10.42 -3.74 -0.72
N VAL A 35 -9.98 -4.98 -0.55
CA VAL A 35 -8.57 -5.36 -0.50
C VAL A 35 -8.16 -5.91 -1.86
N THR A 36 -7.47 -5.10 -2.66
CA THR A 36 -6.91 -5.53 -3.94
C THR A 36 -5.44 -5.90 -3.76
N VAL A 37 -5.07 -7.13 -4.09
CA VAL A 37 -3.68 -7.59 -4.10
C VAL A 37 -3.14 -7.57 -5.52
N ILE A 38 -1.94 -7.00 -5.70
CA ILE A 38 -1.23 -6.93 -6.98
C ILE A 38 0.00 -7.83 -6.90
N ILE A 39 0.05 -8.83 -7.76
CA ILE A 39 1.16 -9.79 -7.86
C ILE A 39 1.72 -9.83 -9.28
N GLY A 40 2.91 -10.41 -9.43
CA GLY A 40 3.59 -10.51 -10.73
C GLY A 40 5.10 -10.49 -10.58
N ALA A 41 5.82 -10.76 -11.65
CA ALA A 41 7.28 -10.81 -11.66
C ALA A 41 7.93 -9.49 -11.19
N SER A 42 9.15 -9.56 -10.66
CA SER A 42 9.94 -8.36 -10.36
C SER A 42 10.12 -7.53 -11.65
N GLY A 43 10.03 -6.20 -11.53
CA GLY A 43 10.12 -5.29 -12.67
C GLY A 43 8.89 -5.24 -13.58
N SER A 44 7.79 -5.93 -13.28
CA SER A 44 6.56 -5.90 -14.10
C SER A 44 5.77 -4.59 -14.07
N GLY A 45 6.09 -3.65 -13.16
CA GLY A 45 5.44 -2.33 -13.07
C GLY A 45 4.55 -2.11 -11.83
N LYS A 46 4.39 -3.10 -10.95
CA LYS A 46 3.51 -3.05 -9.76
C LYS A 46 3.75 -1.83 -8.86
N SER A 47 4.99 -1.68 -8.37
CA SER A 47 5.39 -0.56 -7.52
C SER A 47 5.29 0.78 -8.24
N THR A 48 5.51 0.79 -9.56
CA THR A 48 5.36 2.00 -10.38
C THR A 48 3.91 2.46 -10.44
N LEU A 49 2.95 1.52 -10.54
CA LEU A 49 1.52 1.87 -10.48
C LEU A 49 1.14 2.46 -9.11
N LEU A 50 1.57 1.82 -8.00
CA LEU A 50 1.30 2.37 -6.66
C LEU A 50 1.88 3.78 -6.49
N ARG A 51 3.11 3.99 -6.94
CA ARG A 51 3.78 5.29 -6.88
C ARG A 51 3.13 6.33 -7.80
N ALA A 52 2.55 5.90 -8.92
CA ALA A 52 1.79 6.78 -9.80
C ALA A 52 0.47 7.22 -9.15
N ILE A 53 -0.24 6.32 -8.45
CA ILE A 53 -1.47 6.63 -7.70
C ILE A 53 -1.20 7.74 -6.67
N ASN A 54 -0.10 7.66 -5.91
CA ASN A 54 0.27 8.67 -4.91
C ASN A 54 1.12 9.82 -5.47
N ARG A 55 1.25 9.89 -6.81
CA ARG A 55 2.03 10.92 -7.52
C ARG A 55 3.48 11.05 -7.01
N LEU A 56 4.05 9.97 -6.48
CA LEU A 56 5.49 9.89 -6.19
C LEU A 56 6.29 9.67 -7.47
N GLU A 57 5.66 9.01 -8.45
CA GLU A 57 6.17 8.83 -9.80
C GLU A 57 5.13 9.35 -10.78
N PRO A 58 5.37 10.46 -11.49
CA PRO A 58 4.44 10.99 -12.47
C PRO A 58 4.28 10.00 -13.64
N HIS A 59 3.03 9.71 -14.03
CA HIS A 59 2.74 8.97 -15.27
C HIS A 59 2.89 9.90 -16.49
N ASP A 60 3.17 9.31 -17.65
CA ASP A 60 3.46 10.06 -18.88
C ASP A 60 2.17 10.37 -19.66
N SER A 61 1.20 9.44 -19.65
CA SER A 61 -0.12 9.61 -20.28
C SER A 61 -1.19 8.80 -19.55
N GLY A 62 -2.44 8.99 -19.92
CA GLY A 62 -3.59 8.46 -19.19
C GLY A 62 -4.03 9.35 -18.04
N THR A 63 -4.95 8.86 -17.22
CA THR A 63 -5.46 9.61 -16.05
C THR A 63 -5.55 8.72 -14.82
N ILE A 64 -5.28 9.30 -13.65
CA ILE A 64 -5.59 8.68 -12.36
C ILE A 64 -6.49 9.65 -11.62
N THR A 65 -7.60 9.14 -11.08
CA THR A 65 -8.51 9.93 -10.23
C THR A 65 -8.63 9.29 -8.86
N ILE A 66 -8.73 10.12 -7.82
CA ILE A 66 -8.99 9.72 -6.44
C ILE A 66 -10.23 10.50 -5.98
N ASP A 67 -11.28 9.80 -5.56
CA ASP A 67 -12.56 10.38 -5.19
C ASP A 67 -13.12 11.32 -6.29
N GLY A 68 -13.01 10.86 -7.56
CA GLY A 68 -13.42 11.63 -8.75
C GLY A 68 -12.53 12.82 -9.13
N VAL A 69 -11.47 13.12 -8.35
CA VAL A 69 -10.56 14.24 -8.61
C VAL A 69 -9.27 13.73 -9.26
N ALA A 70 -8.88 14.31 -10.39
CA ALA A 70 -7.66 13.94 -11.09
C ALA A 70 -6.40 14.17 -10.24
N VAL A 71 -5.47 13.22 -10.28
CA VAL A 71 -4.14 13.35 -9.68
C VAL A 71 -3.26 14.21 -10.60
N THR A 72 -2.90 15.38 -10.10
CA THR A 72 -2.11 16.38 -10.85
C THR A 72 -0.94 16.91 -10.01
N ASP A 73 -0.14 17.80 -10.57
CA ASP A 73 0.96 18.46 -9.86
C ASP A 73 0.51 19.73 -9.11
N ASP A 74 -0.81 20.03 -9.05
CA ASP A 74 -1.31 21.12 -8.21
C ASP A 74 -1.03 20.83 -6.73
N PRO A 75 -0.24 21.69 -6.04
CA PRO A 75 0.23 21.39 -4.68
C PRO A 75 -0.90 21.17 -3.67
N ASN A 76 -2.01 21.93 -3.78
CA ASN A 76 -3.12 21.86 -2.84
C ASN A 76 -3.90 20.56 -3.00
N THR A 77 -4.24 20.22 -4.24
CA THR A 77 -4.92 18.95 -4.59
C THR A 77 -4.08 17.75 -4.19
N LEU A 78 -2.77 17.81 -4.51
CA LEU A 78 -1.84 16.74 -4.20
C LEU A 78 -1.65 16.52 -2.68
N GLN A 79 -1.54 17.62 -1.91
CA GLN A 79 -1.46 17.54 -0.45
C GLN A 79 -2.72 16.89 0.15
N ARG A 80 -3.90 17.29 -0.34
CA ARG A 80 -5.18 16.71 0.09
C ARG A 80 -5.23 15.21 -0.24
N GLN A 81 -4.94 14.82 -1.48
CA GLN A 81 -4.95 13.43 -1.92
C GLN A 81 -3.96 12.58 -1.13
N ARG A 82 -2.73 13.06 -0.89
CA ARG A 82 -1.73 12.36 -0.06
C ARG A 82 -2.12 12.28 1.43
N SER A 83 -3.00 13.11 1.91
CA SER A 83 -3.56 12.99 3.26
C SER A 83 -4.62 11.89 3.35
N GLU A 84 -5.29 11.57 2.23
CA GLU A 84 -6.34 10.56 2.14
C GLU A 84 -5.81 9.18 1.71
N VAL A 85 -4.59 9.13 1.14
CA VAL A 85 -3.94 7.91 0.65
C VAL A 85 -2.64 7.68 1.42
N GLY A 86 -2.67 6.79 2.39
CA GLY A 86 -1.48 6.36 3.13
C GLY A 86 -0.61 5.43 2.29
N MET A 87 0.71 5.48 2.47
CA MET A 87 1.63 4.58 1.76
C MET A 87 2.69 4.02 2.71
N VAL A 88 2.88 2.71 2.62
CA VAL A 88 3.91 1.94 3.31
C VAL A 88 4.84 1.34 2.27
N PHE A 89 6.14 1.55 2.44
CA PHE A 89 7.17 1.15 1.49
C PHE A 89 7.90 -0.12 1.94
N GLN A 90 8.59 -0.76 1.03
CA GLN A 90 9.51 -1.86 1.28
C GLN A 90 10.60 -1.47 2.30
N GLN A 91 11.21 -0.31 2.11
CA GLN A 91 12.07 0.32 3.12
C GLN A 91 11.19 1.14 4.06
N PHE A 92 11.41 1.01 5.35
CA PHE A 92 10.54 1.59 6.40
C PHE A 92 10.42 3.12 6.30
N ASN A 93 11.45 3.79 5.77
CA ASN A 93 11.53 5.24 5.54
C ASN A 93 11.20 6.06 6.81
N LEU A 94 11.56 5.56 7.99
CA LEU A 94 11.43 6.29 9.24
C LEU A 94 12.50 7.38 9.35
N PHE A 95 12.14 8.50 9.95
CA PHE A 95 13.07 9.56 10.28
C PHE A 95 13.97 9.11 11.44
N GLY A 96 15.22 8.74 11.15
CA GLY A 96 16.15 8.15 12.14
C GLY A 96 16.49 9.07 13.32
N HIS A 97 16.37 10.38 13.12
CA HIS A 97 16.61 11.42 14.15
C HIS A 97 15.39 11.71 15.02
N LEU A 98 14.23 11.13 14.72
CA LEU A 98 12.99 11.28 15.48
C LEU A 98 12.68 10.00 16.26
N SER A 99 12.06 10.16 17.44
CA SER A 99 11.51 9.02 18.18
C SER A 99 10.37 8.35 17.39
N VAL A 100 9.98 7.16 17.79
CA VAL A 100 8.81 6.45 17.26
C VAL A 100 7.56 7.33 17.33
N LEU A 101 7.30 7.93 18.51
CA LEU A 101 6.17 8.81 18.72
C LEU A 101 6.23 10.05 17.82
N ASP A 102 7.41 10.67 17.68
CA ASP A 102 7.56 11.85 16.83
C ASP A 102 7.43 11.50 15.33
N ASN A 103 7.87 10.32 14.90
CA ASN A 103 7.64 9.81 13.54
C ASN A 103 6.14 9.75 13.21
N ILE A 104 5.32 9.26 14.13
CA ILE A 104 3.87 9.10 13.93
C ILE A 104 3.15 10.45 14.01
N THR A 105 3.55 11.32 14.94
CA THR A 105 2.85 12.60 15.20
C THR A 105 3.25 13.73 14.27
N LEU A 106 4.34 13.60 13.51
CA LEU A 106 4.87 14.67 12.66
C LEU A 106 3.84 15.17 11.64
N ALA A 107 3.26 14.26 10.85
CA ALA A 107 2.32 14.63 9.78
C ALA A 107 1.00 15.20 10.34
N PRO A 108 0.31 14.60 11.32
CA PRO A 108 -0.87 15.20 11.95
C PRO A 108 -0.62 16.60 12.47
N ARG A 109 0.52 16.85 13.12
CA ARG A 109 0.86 18.16 13.66
C ARG A 109 1.18 19.20 12.57
N ARG A 110 1.85 18.79 11.48
CA ARG A 110 2.29 19.71 10.41
C ARG A 110 1.21 19.97 9.37
N ILE A 111 0.42 18.97 9.02
CA ILE A 111 -0.54 19.03 7.91
C ILE A 111 -1.95 19.31 8.43
N ARG A 112 -2.38 18.63 9.53
CA ARG A 112 -3.71 18.79 10.13
C ARG A 112 -3.75 19.81 11.24
N HIS A 113 -2.59 20.38 11.62
CA HIS A 113 -2.45 21.32 12.73
C HIS A 113 -2.98 20.77 14.07
N THR A 114 -2.95 19.44 14.25
CA THR A 114 -3.38 18.78 15.48
C THR A 114 -2.50 19.20 16.66
N LYS A 115 -3.12 19.51 17.79
CA LYS A 115 -2.38 19.86 19.00
C LYS A 115 -1.48 18.70 19.44
N ARG A 116 -0.30 19.02 20.00
CA ARG A 116 0.71 18.01 20.38
C ARG A 116 0.16 16.95 21.33
N THR A 117 -0.61 17.35 22.32
CA THR A 117 -1.22 16.44 23.30
C THR A 117 -2.15 15.44 22.61
N GLN A 118 -3.07 15.93 21.78
CA GLN A 118 -4.00 15.11 21.02
C GLN A 118 -3.28 14.19 20.04
N ALA A 119 -2.29 14.70 19.27
CA ALA A 119 -1.51 13.87 18.35
C ALA A 119 -0.76 12.75 19.08
N ASN A 120 -0.24 13.02 20.29
CA ASN A 120 0.43 12.00 21.09
C ASN A 120 -0.56 10.92 21.59
N GLU A 121 -1.75 11.32 22.05
CA GLU A 121 -2.79 10.38 22.48
C GLU A 121 -3.23 9.47 21.33
N GLU A 122 -3.53 10.05 20.17
CA GLU A 122 -3.89 9.31 18.95
C GLU A 122 -2.76 8.36 18.51
N ALA A 123 -1.50 8.82 18.52
CA ALA A 123 -0.34 8.00 18.21
C ALA A 123 -0.15 6.83 19.18
N MET A 124 -0.41 7.03 20.48
CA MET A 124 -0.34 5.96 21.47
C MET A 124 -1.44 4.90 21.25
N VAL A 125 -2.62 5.28 20.74
CA VAL A 125 -3.66 4.33 20.33
C VAL A 125 -3.17 3.49 19.16
N LEU A 126 -2.59 4.12 18.14
CA LEU A 126 -2.03 3.41 16.98
C LEU A 126 -0.87 2.50 17.37
N LEU A 127 0.01 2.95 18.27
CA LEU A 127 1.11 2.13 18.77
C LEU A 127 0.63 0.90 19.54
N ARG A 128 -0.47 1.01 20.31
CA ARG A 128 -1.10 -0.15 20.94
C ARG A 128 -1.63 -1.12 19.88
N ARG A 129 -2.29 -0.61 18.85
CA ARG A 129 -2.84 -1.41 17.76
C ARG A 129 -1.77 -2.22 17.03
N VAL A 130 -0.56 -1.67 16.86
CA VAL A 130 0.56 -2.38 16.23
C VAL A 130 1.48 -3.09 17.23
N GLY A 131 1.10 -3.17 18.52
CA GLY A 131 1.85 -3.87 19.59
C GLY A 131 3.17 -3.20 20.00
N LEU A 132 3.30 -1.87 19.86
CA LEU A 132 4.57 -1.14 20.07
C LEU A 132 4.47 0.03 21.03
N HIS A 133 3.46 0.08 21.89
CA HIS A 133 3.23 1.21 22.81
C HIS A 133 4.39 1.47 23.78
N GLU A 134 5.09 0.41 24.22
CA GLU A 134 6.26 0.53 25.11
C GLU A 134 7.51 1.09 24.37
N HIS A 135 7.46 1.14 23.04
CA HIS A 135 8.56 1.60 22.20
C HIS A 135 8.42 3.06 21.75
N ALA A 136 7.41 3.79 22.25
CA ALA A 136 7.08 5.17 21.83
C ALA A 136 8.28 6.13 21.86
N HIS A 137 9.17 5.99 22.84
CA HIS A 137 10.33 6.88 23.04
C HIS A 137 11.63 6.34 22.45
N LYS A 138 11.61 5.13 21.86
CA LYS A 138 12.77 4.59 21.14
C LYS A 138 12.96 5.29 19.79
N TYR A 139 14.18 5.17 19.26
CA TYR A 139 14.52 5.61 17.92
C TYR A 139 14.51 4.43 16.93
N PRO A 140 14.34 4.65 15.62
CA PRO A 140 14.28 3.58 14.63
C PRO A 140 15.44 2.58 14.70
N TRP A 141 16.66 3.02 14.92
CA TRP A 141 17.84 2.17 15.03
C TRP A 141 17.85 1.23 16.26
N GLN A 142 16.95 1.44 17.22
CA GLN A 142 16.74 0.57 18.41
C GLN A 142 15.66 -0.50 18.17
N LEU A 143 15.08 -0.55 16.98
CA LEU A 143 13.97 -1.43 16.64
C LEU A 143 14.42 -2.50 15.63
N SER A 144 13.81 -3.70 15.71
CA SER A 144 13.92 -4.71 14.64
C SER A 144 13.26 -4.23 13.34
N GLY A 145 13.56 -4.86 12.20
CA GLY A 145 12.94 -4.54 10.92
C GLY A 145 11.41 -4.62 10.95
N GLY A 146 10.85 -5.69 11.52
CA GLY A 146 9.40 -5.84 11.69
C GLY A 146 8.78 -4.78 12.60
N GLN A 147 9.48 -4.38 13.68
CA GLN A 147 9.03 -3.27 14.51
C GLN A 147 9.05 -1.95 13.75
N GLN A 148 10.10 -1.67 12.97
CA GLN A 148 10.17 -0.47 12.14
C GLN A 148 9.04 -0.41 11.10
N GLN A 149 8.72 -1.55 10.47
CA GLN A 149 7.63 -1.63 9.51
C GLN A 149 6.27 -1.39 10.17
N ARG A 150 6.04 -1.95 11.35
CA ARG A 150 4.80 -1.68 12.11
C ARG A 150 4.70 -0.21 12.54
N VAL A 151 5.80 0.46 12.87
CA VAL A 151 5.82 1.91 13.08
C VAL A 151 5.50 2.66 11.78
N ALA A 152 6.01 2.23 10.63
CA ALA A 152 5.69 2.85 9.34
C ALA A 152 4.19 2.72 9.00
N ILE A 153 3.57 1.57 9.32
CA ILE A 153 2.11 1.38 9.20
C ILE A 153 1.37 2.34 10.15
N ALA A 154 1.75 2.41 11.43
CA ALA A 154 1.14 3.32 12.39
C ALA A 154 1.27 4.79 11.96
N ARG A 155 2.42 5.19 11.41
CA ARG A 155 2.65 6.53 10.86
C ARG A 155 1.72 6.84 9.69
N ALA A 156 1.51 5.91 8.76
CA ALA A 156 0.59 6.10 7.65
C ALA A 156 -0.86 6.21 8.15
N LEU A 157 -1.26 5.39 9.11
CA LEU A 157 -2.60 5.42 9.73
C LEU A 157 -2.88 6.71 10.53
N ALA A 158 -1.84 7.41 11.03
CA ALA A 158 -2.00 8.63 11.82
C ALA A 158 -2.67 9.78 11.03
N MET A 159 -2.63 9.72 9.71
CA MET A 159 -3.37 10.64 8.85
C MET A 159 -4.83 10.24 8.61
N ALA A 160 -5.33 9.17 9.26
CA ALA A 160 -6.66 8.60 9.06
C ALA A 160 -7.01 8.49 7.55
N PRO A 161 -6.17 7.78 6.76
CA PRO A 161 -6.35 7.69 5.32
C PRO A 161 -7.60 6.87 4.97
N LYS A 162 -8.19 7.14 3.80
CA LYS A 162 -9.31 6.36 3.24
C LYS A 162 -8.80 5.09 2.52
N VAL A 163 -7.55 5.11 2.04
CA VAL A 163 -6.89 4.01 1.35
C VAL A 163 -5.47 3.84 1.86
N MET A 164 -5.02 2.61 2.00
CA MET A 164 -3.65 2.24 2.32
C MET A 164 -2.99 1.53 1.14
N LEU A 165 -1.88 2.07 0.67
CA LEU A 165 -1.01 1.45 -0.34
C LEU A 165 0.16 0.76 0.36
N PHE A 166 0.41 -0.50 0.01
CA PHE A 166 1.53 -1.28 0.52
C PHE A 166 2.43 -1.72 -0.64
N ASP A 167 3.66 -1.23 -0.68
CA ASP A 167 4.66 -1.57 -1.70
C ASP A 167 5.66 -2.58 -1.12
N GLU A 168 5.38 -3.87 -1.27
CA GLU A 168 6.18 -5.00 -0.77
C GLU A 168 6.59 -4.87 0.71
N PRO A 169 5.64 -4.73 1.64
CA PRO A 169 5.91 -4.34 3.03
C PRO A 169 6.73 -5.35 3.83
N THR A 170 6.88 -6.58 3.35
CA THR A 170 7.60 -7.67 4.04
C THR A 170 8.91 -8.06 3.39
N SER A 171 9.21 -7.59 2.18
CA SER A 171 10.35 -8.08 1.38
C SER A 171 11.74 -7.72 1.92
N ALA A 172 11.82 -6.74 2.84
CA ALA A 172 13.06 -6.36 3.53
C ALA A 172 13.18 -6.96 4.95
N LEU A 173 12.32 -7.94 5.29
CA LEU A 173 12.25 -8.53 6.63
C LEU A 173 12.76 -9.97 6.65
N ASP A 174 13.34 -10.36 7.79
CA ASP A 174 13.61 -11.75 8.08
C ASP A 174 12.28 -12.53 8.22
N PRO A 175 12.23 -13.83 7.83
CA PRO A 175 11.01 -14.63 7.82
C PRO A 175 10.24 -14.64 9.16
N GLU A 176 10.97 -14.60 10.28
CA GLU A 176 10.37 -14.58 11.63
C GLU A 176 9.56 -13.30 11.90
N MET A 177 9.91 -12.18 11.24
CA MET A 177 9.27 -10.87 11.43
C MET A 177 8.11 -10.62 10.46
N VAL A 178 8.01 -11.39 9.38
CA VAL A 178 6.99 -11.25 8.33
C VAL A 178 5.59 -11.39 8.92
N GLN A 179 5.36 -12.42 9.76
CA GLN A 179 4.03 -12.70 10.30
C GLN A 179 3.49 -11.56 11.17
N GLU A 180 4.32 -10.92 11.97
CA GLU A 180 3.91 -9.78 12.81
C GLU A 180 3.38 -8.60 11.99
N VAL A 181 3.96 -8.35 10.80
CA VAL A 181 3.51 -7.30 9.88
C VAL A 181 2.22 -7.72 9.18
N LEU A 182 2.15 -8.98 8.71
CA LEU A 182 0.97 -9.51 8.05
C LEU A 182 -0.24 -9.56 9.01
N ASP A 183 -0.04 -9.83 10.29
CA ASP A 183 -1.12 -9.83 11.29
C ASP A 183 -1.73 -8.43 11.45
N VAL A 184 -0.91 -7.39 11.49
CA VAL A 184 -1.40 -6.00 11.49
C VAL A 184 -2.19 -5.71 10.21
N MET A 185 -1.70 -6.14 9.05
CA MET A 185 -2.40 -5.93 7.77
C MET A 185 -3.73 -6.70 7.70
N ARG A 186 -3.79 -7.93 8.25
CA ARG A 186 -5.04 -8.70 8.39
C ARG A 186 -6.07 -7.97 9.27
N GLU A 187 -5.61 -7.41 10.39
CA GLU A 187 -6.49 -6.63 11.26
C GLU A 187 -7.06 -5.40 10.53
N LEU A 188 -6.24 -4.70 9.74
CA LEU A 188 -6.70 -3.56 8.92
C LEU A 188 -7.75 -3.99 7.89
N ALA A 189 -7.52 -5.10 7.18
CA ALA A 189 -8.45 -5.66 6.20
C ALA A 189 -9.79 -6.02 6.86
N ARG A 190 -9.77 -6.76 7.99
CA ARG A 190 -10.98 -7.12 8.75
C ARG A 190 -11.72 -5.88 9.28
N GLY A 191 -11.00 -4.80 9.53
CA GLY A 191 -11.58 -3.49 9.92
C GLY A 191 -12.20 -2.70 8.75
N GLY A 192 -12.26 -3.26 7.54
CA GLY A 192 -12.86 -2.62 6.36
C GLY A 192 -11.98 -1.54 5.73
N MET A 193 -10.67 -1.52 6.00
CA MET A 193 -9.74 -0.59 5.35
C MET A 193 -9.61 -0.91 3.86
N THR A 194 -9.77 0.09 3.01
CA THR A 194 -9.45 -0.03 1.59
C THR A 194 -7.93 -0.21 1.43
N MET A 195 -7.50 -1.29 0.79
CA MET A 195 -6.08 -1.61 0.68
C MET A 195 -5.70 -1.98 -0.74
N ILE A 196 -4.56 -1.46 -1.21
CA ILE A 196 -3.90 -1.91 -2.45
C ILE A 196 -2.53 -2.41 -2.04
N VAL A 197 -2.29 -3.70 -2.22
CA VAL A 197 -1.13 -4.39 -1.66
C VAL A 197 -0.32 -5.05 -2.76
N VAL A 198 0.89 -4.57 -3.02
CA VAL A 198 1.90 -5.30 -3.80
C VAL A 198 2.63 -6.24 -2.85
N THR A 199 2.58 -7.54 -3.09
CA THR A 199 3.20 -8.54 -2.21
C THR A 199 3.58 -9.82 -2.95
N HIS A 200 4.48 -10.57 -2.36
CA HIS A 200 4.83 -11.95 -2.72
C HIS A 200 4.25 -12.98 -1.73
N GLU A 201 3.53 -12.53 -0.71
CA GLU A 201 2.93 -13.37 0.32
C GLU A 201 1.61 -14.00 -0.17
N MET A 202 1.69 -15.14 -0.86
CA MET A 202 0.52 -15.80 -1.47
C MET A 202 -0.51 -16.27 -0.44
N GLY A 203 -0.05 -16.68 0.75
CA GLY A 203 -0.94 -17.05 1.86
C GLY A 203 -1.80 -15.88 2.32
N PHE A 204 -1.19 -14.70 2.47
CA PHE A 204 -1.89 -13.47 2.79
C PHE A 204 -2.89 -13.09 1.69
N ALA A 205 -2.47 -13.14 0.42
CA ALA A 205 -3.35 -12.83 -0.71
C ALA A 205 -4.58 -13.74 -0.75
N ARG A 206 -4.42 -15.05 -0.51
CA ARG A 206 -5.55 -16.01 -0.45
C ARG A 206 -6.53 -15.71 0.68
N GLU A 207 -6.02 -15.26 1.84
CA GLU A 207 -6.82 -15.08 3.05
C GLU A 207 -7.62 -13.78 3.03
N VAL A 208 -7.02 -12.68 2.55
CA VAL A 208 -7.58 -11.34 2.78
C VAL A 208 -8.01 -10.59 1.52
N ALA A 209 -7.56 -11.00 0.33
CA ALA A 209 -7.90 -10.29 -0.88
C ALA A 209 -9.37 -10.49 -1.28
N ASP A 210 -10.02 -9.43 -1.71
CA ASP A 210 -11.30 -9.49 -2.42
C ASP A 210 -11.05 -9.64 -3.93
N ARG A 211 -9.88 -9.14 -4.41
CA ARG A 211 -9.52 -9.10 -5.80
C ARG A 211 -8.00 -9.25 -5.97
N VAL A 212 -7.58 -9.98 -6.99
CA VAL A 212 -6.17 -10.21 -7.33
C VAL A 212 -5.91 -9.73 -8.76
N LEU A 213 -4.93 -8.83 -8.90
CA LEU A 213 -4.42 -8.36 -10.19
C LEU A 213 -3.06 -9.01 -10.46
N PHE A 214 -2.92 -9.66 -11.60
CA PHE A 214 -1.64 -10.18 -12.07
C PHE A 214 -1.00 -9.23 -13.07
N PHE A 215 0.14 -8.67 -12.70
CA PHE A 215 0.93 -7.79 -13.53
C PHE A 215 1.98 -8.57 -14.34
N ASP A 216 1.97 -8.38 -15.64
CA ASP A 216 2.99 -8.94 -16.54
C ASP A 216 3.35 -7.95 -17.63
N GLN A 217 4.65 -7.73 -17.83
CA GLN A 217 5.20 -6.87 -18.90
C GLN A 217 4.56 -5.46 -18.99
N GLY A 218 4.25 -4.87 -17.85
CA GLY A 218 3.69 -3.51 -17.76
C GLY A 218 2.18 -3.42 -17.95
N CYS A 219 1.48 -4.55 -18.05
CA CYS A 219 0.03 -4.62 -18.19
C CYS A 219 -0.61 -5.46 -17.07
N ILE A 220 -1.90 -5.26 -16.84
CA ILE A 220 -2.72 -6.19 -16.06
C ILE A 220 -3.11 -7.35 -16.99
N ALA A 221 -2.47 -8.50 -16.79
CA ALA A 221 -2.70 -9.69 -17.61
C ALA A 221 -3.86 -10.54 -17.10
N HIS A 222 -4.23 -10.41 -15.83
CA HIS A 222 -5.39 -11.10 -15.25
C HIS A 222 -5.94 -10.32 -14.05
N ASP A 223 -7.24 -10.42 -13.85
CA ASP A 223 -8.00 -9.72 -12.84
C ASP A 223 -9.16 -10.62 -12.41
N ALA A 224 -9.09 -11.15 -11.18
CA ALA A 224 -10.07 -12.13 -10.71
C ALA A 224 -10.19 -12.13 -9.17
N PRO A 225 -11.29 -12.66 -8.62
CA PRO A 225 -11.38 -13.02 -7.21
C PRO A 225 -10.31 -14.06 -6.82
N PRO A 226 -9.85 -14.10 -5.55
CA PRO A 226 -8.81 -15.04 -5.12
C PRO A 226 -9.12 -16.51 -5.42
N ALA A 227 -10.38 -16.93 -5.24
CA ALA A 227 -10.79 -18.32 -5.50
C ALA A 227 -10.51 -18.72 -6.95
N ASP A 228 -10.90 -17.88 -7.91
CA ASP A 228 -10.70 -18.13 -9.33
C ASP A 228 -9.22 -18.04 -9.68
N PHE A 229 -8.55 -17.00 -9.19
CA PHE A 229 -7.14 -16.74 -9.46
C PHE A 229 -6.23 -17.90 -9.04
N PHE A 230 -6.43 -18.46 -7.84
CA PHE A 230 -5.55 -19.47 -7.28
C PHE A 230 -5.94 -20.92 -7.65
N ASN A 231 -7.22 -21.21 -7.94
CA ASN A 231 -7.71 -22.56 -8.23
C ASN A 231 -7.75 -22.85 -9.74
N ASP A 232 -8.10 -21.85 -10.55
CA ASP A 232 -8.10 -21.96 -12.01
C ASP A 232 -7.50 -20.70 -12.66
N PRO A 233 -6.18 -20.54 -12.61
CA PRO A 233 -5.51 -19.35 -13.10
C PRO A 233 -5.60 -19.13 -14.63
N GLY A 234 -6.33 -19.97 -15.38
CA GLY A 234 -6.67 -19.78 -16.80
C GLY A 234 -5.49 -19.63 -17.78
N ASN A 235 -4.27 -19.43 -17.28
CA ASN A 235 -3.08 -19.08 -18.04
C ASN A 235 -1.85 -19.82 -17.50
N ASP A 236 -1.09 -20.47 -18.36
CA ASP A 236 0.11 -21.24 -17.98
C ASP A 236 1.19 -20.37 -17.32
N ARG A 237 1.29 -19.09 -17.69
CA ARG A 237 2.21 -18.15 -17.09
C ARG A 237 1.87 -17.87 -15.62
N ILE A 238 0.60 -17.71 -15.29
CA ILE A 238 0.11 -17.51 -13.92
C ILE A 238 0.33 -18.78 -13.12
N ARG A 239 0.01 -19.96 -13.68
CA ARG A 239 0.28 -21.28 -13.06
C ARG A 239 1.76 -21.43 -12.70
N ALA A 240 2.65 -21.12 -13.67
CA ALA A 240 4.09 -21.19 -13.46
C ALA A 240 4.58 -20.19 -12.40
N PHE A 241 3.95 -19.01 -12.31
CA PHE A 241 4.27 -18.01 -11.30
C PHE A 241 3.85 -18.48 -9.90
N ILE A 242 2.60 -18.92 -9.74
CA ILE A 242 2.06 -19.42 -8.47
C ILE A 242 2.86 -20.65 -7.99
N GLY A 243 3.20 -21.58 -8.90
CA GLY A 243 3.99 -22.76 -8.57
C GLY A 243 5.40 -22.47 -8.04
N ARG A 244 6.02 -21.36 -8.47
CA ARG A 244 7.33 -20.93 -7.97
C ARG A 244 7.27 -20.24 -6.61
N MET A 245 6.13 -19.66 -6.26
CA MET A 245 5.94 -18.91 -5.01
C MET A 245 5.31 -19.75 -3.90
N GLY A 246 4.75 -20.91 -4.23
CA GLY A 246 4.14 -21.85 -3.29
C GLY A 246 5.01 -23.06 -2.92
N ALA A 247 6.27 -23.08 -3.42
CA ALA A 247 7.31 -24.03 -3.05
C ALA A 247 8.27 -23.36 -2.04
#